data_a1faec428d94d344d8971385158eeb1c
#
_entry.id   a1faec428d94d344d8971385158eeb1c
#
_cell.length_a   1.000
_cell.length_b   1.000
_cell.length_c   1.000
_cell.angle_alpha   90.00
_cell.angle_beta   90.00
_cell.angle_gamma   90.00
#
_symmetry.space_group_name_H-M   'P 1'
#
loop_
_entity.id
_entity.type
_entity.pdbx_description
1 polymer ?
#
loop_
_entity_poly.entity_id
_entity_poly.type
_entity_poly.pdbx_seq_one_letter_code
_entity_poly.pdbx_strand_id
1 'polypeptide(L)'
;MNFIVGDIGNTSTRICLINKRSKILRSIIFNTRNIFLKGYINKILKKFFQKNVKKNILFSCVVPLAIKKIKSRLKENRFNVLEIKELNIKKLIKINIKNINQLGSDRIANSIEGKKFYNCLIIDFGTATTFDIVRKGKYVGGVIAPGVKSSIKNLSQSTALLPLFDLKYNQKSYGKNTKDALNAGFVWGYEGLINNIINKITLKWKNNYKIILTGGYANLFKKIIKRKTIIDQNITIKGVSRVYRELL
;
A
#
# COMPACT_ATOMS: atom_id res chain seq x y z
N MET A 1 24.08 -10.21 -4.54
CA MET A 1 23.20 -10.25 -5.72
C MET A 1 22.00 -9.34 -5.50
N ASN A 2 21.52 -8.70 -6.55
CA ASN A 2 20.30 -7.92 -6.53
C ASN A 2 19.09 -8.86 -6.65
N PHE A 3 17.90 -8.39 -6.25
CA PHE A 3 16.67 -9.15 -6.35
C PHE A 3 15.49 -8.24 -6.71
N ILE A 4 14.43 -8.83 -7.25
CA ILE A 4 13.25 -8.12 -7.71
C ILE A 4 12.11 -8.38 -6.73
N VAL A 5 11.47 -7.31 -6.30
CA VAL A 5 10.23 -7.36 -5.52
C VAL A 5 9.18 -6.45 -6.12
N GLY A 6 7.92 -6.72 -5.83
CA GLY A 6 6.85 -5.85 -6.29
C GLY A 6 5.63 -5.87 -5.38
N ASP A 7 4.76 -4.93 -5.66
CA ASP A 7 3.44 -4.81 -5.07
C ASP A 7 2.39 -4.65 -6.17
N ILE A 8 1.40 -5.53 -6.17
CA ILE A 8 0.32 -5.57 -7.16
C ILE A 8 -0.99 -5.17 -6.48
N GLY A 9 -1.26 -3.88 -6.50
CA GLY A 9 -2.53 -3.32 -6.03
C GLY A 9 -3.62 -3.34 -7.11
N ASN A 10 -4.86 -3.04 -6.73
CA ASN A 10 -6.01 -3.00 -7.67
C ASN A 10 -5.83 -1.96 -8.78
N THR A 11 -5.26 -0.81 -8.47
CA THR A 11 -5.10 0.31 -9.42
C THR A 11 -3.70 0.36 -10.03
N SER A 12 -2.68 0.19 -9.21
CA SER A 12 -1.28 0.33 -9.63
C SER A 12 -0.44 -0.86 -9.20
N THR A 13 0.52 -1.19 -10.03
CA THR A 13 1.57 -2.18 -9.75
C THR A 13 2.90 -1.47 -9.70
N ARG A 14 3.69 -1.77 -8.68
CA ARG A 14 5.06 -1.28 -8.53
C ARG A 14 6.03 -2.44 -8.53
N ILE A 15 7.09 -2.37 -9.35
CA ILE A 15 8.19 -3.34 -9.38
C ILE A 15 9.48 -2.62 -9.07
N CYS A 16 10.30 -3.21 -8.20
CA CYS A 16 11.55 -2.64 -7.73
C CYS A 16 12.71 -3.64 -7.85
N LEU A 17 13.86 -3.14 -8.29
CA LEU A 17 15.15 -3.81 -8.16
C LEU A 17 15.80 -3.35 -6.87
N ILE A 18 16.15 -4.29 -6.01
CA ILE A 18 16.69 -4.04 -4.67
C ILE A 18 18.10 -4.64 -4.59
N ASN A 19 19.05 -3.92 -3.98
CA ASN A 19 20.37 -4.46 -3.69
C ASN A 19 20.44 -5.18 -2.34
N LYS A 20 21.56 -5.83 -2.03
CA LYS A 20 21.79 -6.52 -0.76
C LYS A 20 21.57 -5.63 0.48
N ARG A 21 21.82 -4.32 0.37
CA ARG A 21 21.65 -3.33 1.45
C ARG A 21 20.23 -2.76 1.51
N SER A 22 19.25 -3.38 0.85
CA SER A 22 17.84 -2.95 0.80
C SER A 22 17.60 -1.57 0.16
N LYS A 23 18.56 -1.06 -0.64
CA LYS A 23 18.40 0.17 -1.41
C LYS A 23 17.65 -0.15 -2.72
N ILE A 24 16.65 0.64 -3.03
CA ILE A 24 15.95 0.58 -4.32
C ILE A 24 16.87 1.16 -5.39
N LEU A 25 17.29 0.32 -6.34
CA LEU A 25 18.14 0.72 -7.47
C LEU A 25 17.30 1.21 -8.64
N ARG A 26 16.15 0.59 -8.87
CA ARG A 26 15.20 0.94 -9.92
C ARG A 26 13.79 0.68 -9.44
N SER A 27 12.86 1.54 -9.81
CA SER A 27 11.43 1.39 -9.52
C SER A 27 10.61 1.78 -10.73
N ILE A 28 9.63 0.97 -11.09
CA ILE A 28 8.66 1.27 -12.16
C ILE A 28 7.27 1.08 -11.58
N ILE A 29 6.41 2.09 -11.78
CA ILE A 29 5.00 2.07 -11.39
C ILE A 29 4.17 2.17 -12.66
N PHE A 30 3.12 1.35 -12.76
CA PHE A 30 2.21 1.36 -13.89
C PHE A 30 0.81 0.91 -13.47
N ASN A 31 -0.19 1.12 -14.33
CA ASN A 31 -1.56 0.68 -14.08
C ASN A 31 -1.63 -0.85 -14.09
N THR A 32 -2.22 -1.46 -13.06
CA THR A 32 -2.32 -2.92 -12.92
C THR A 32 -3.01 -3.59 -14.12
N ARG A 33 -3.97 -2.94 -14.76
CA ARG A 33 -4.63 -3.43 -15.98
C ARG A 33 -3.65 -3.69 -17.13
N ASN A 34 -2.53 -2.98 -17.18
CA ASN A 34 -1.52 -3.16 -18.22
C ASN A 34 -0.84 -4.53 -18.17
N ILE A 35 -0.90 -5.24 -17.03
CA ILE A 35 -0.41 -6.63 -16.90
C ILE A 35 -1.09 -7.56 -17.91
N PHE A 36 -2.33 -7.27 -18.24
CA PHE A 36 -3.14 -8.08 -19.15
C PHE A 36 -2.89 -7.79 -20.64
N LEU A 37 -2.21 -6.69 -20.96
CA LEU A 37 -1.82 -6.36 -22.32
C LEU A 37 -0.72 -7.33 -22.82
N LYS A 38 -0.83 -7.75 -24.11
CA LYS A 38 0.12 -8.66 -24.73
C LYS A 38 1.54 -8.08 -24.68
N GLY A 39 2.50 -8.85 -24.15
CA GLY A 39 3.92 -8.46 -24.10
C GLY A 39 4.29 -7.35 -23.11
N TYR A 40 3.33 -6.64 -22.49
CA TYR A 40 3.63 -5.50 -21.63
C TYR A 40 4.50 -5.87 -20.43
N ILE A 41 4.12 -6.91 -19.67
CA ILE A 41 4.87 -7.33 -18.48
C ILE A 41 6.29 -7.81 -18.83
N ASN A 42 6.46 -8.49 -19.97
CA ASN A 42 7.77 -8.92 -20.44
C ASN A 42 8.67 -7.71 -20.77
N LYS A 43 8.11 -6.66 -21.43
CA LYS A 43 8.82 -5.39 -21.70
C LYS A 43 9.25 -4.69 -20.41
N ILE A 44 8.38 -4.67 -19.40
CA ILE A 44 8.72 -4.06 -18.10
C ILE A 44 9.81 -4.86 -17.40
N LEU A 45 9.66 -6.18 -17.29
CA LEU A 45 10.58 -7.02 -16.53
C LEU A 45 11.96 -7.12 -17.18
N LYS A 46 12.05 -7.08 -18.52
CA LYS A 46 13.36 -6.97 -19.24
C LYS A 46 14.22 -5.82 -18.73
N LYS A 47 13.60 -4.71 -18.27
CA LYS A 47 14.33 -3.56 -17.71
C LYS A 47 15.00 -3.86 -16.35
N PHE A 48 14.62 -4.94 -15.69
CA PHE A 48 15.15 -5.36 -14.40
C PHE A 48 16.14 -6.53 -14.51
N PHE A 49 16.12 -7.26 -15.63
CA PHE A 49 17.01 -8.40 -15.83
C PHE A 49 18.44 -7.93 -16.11
N GLN A 50 19.32 -8.20 -15.17
CA GLN A 50 20.76 -7.94 -15.23
C GLN A 50 21.51 -9.21 -14.84
N LYS A 51 22.80 -9.34 -15.22
CA LYS A 51 23.62 -10.55 -14.95
C LYS A 51 23.63 -11.00 -13.48
N ASN A 52 23.46 -10.09 -12.53
CA ASN A 52 23.56 -10.35 -11.08
C ASN A 52 22.22 -10.29 -10.35
N VAL A 53 21.09 -10.65 -10.99
CA VAL A 53 19.77 -10.69 -10.35
C VAL A 53 19.40 -12.12 -9.99
N LYS A 54 18.93 -12.33 -8.75
CA LYS A 54 18.40 -13.61 -8.30
C LYS A 54 17.15 -13.99 -9.11
N LYS A 55 16.95 -15.30 -9.34
CA LYS A 55 15.83 -15.83 -10.15
C LYS A 55 14.48 -15.80 -9.45
N ASN A 56 14.46 -15.75 -8.12
CA ASN A 56 13.22 -15.58 -7.37
C ASN A 56 12.76 -14.11 -7.47
N ILE A 57 11.47 -13.90 -7.75
CA ILE A 57 10.81 -12.61 -7.75
C ILE A 57 9.66 -12.71 -6.75
N LEU A 58 9.58 -11.79 -5.80
CA LEU A 58 8.57 -11.83 -4.76
C LEU A 58 7.61 -10.65 -4.88
N PHE A 59 6.31 -10.95 -4.83
CA PHE A 59 5.25 -9.96 -4.85
C PHE A 59 4.39 -9.98 -3.59
N SER A 60 3.97 -8.81 -3.14
CA SER A 60 2.70 -8.60 -2.48
C SER A 60 1.62 -8.49 -3.55
N CYS A 61 0.49 -9.17 -3.41
CA CYS A 61 -0.55 -9.14 -4.43
C CYS A 61 -1.96 -9.22 -3.85
N VAL A 62 -2.82 -8.28 -4.25
CA VAL A 62 -4.27 -8.29 -3.95
C VAL A 62 -5.12 -8.51 -5.20
N VAL A 63 -4.51 -8.87 -6.35
CA VAL A 63 -5.17 -9.14 -7.63
C VAL A 63 -4.77 -10.54 -8.14
N PRO A 64 -5.46 -11.62 -7.75
CA PRO A 64 -5.06 -13.00 -8.04
C PRO A 64 -4.84 -13.31 -9.52
N LEU A 65 -5.64 -12.73 -10.42
CA LEU A 65 -5.49 -12.91 -11.86
C LEU A 65 -4.20 -12.29 -12.40
N ALA A 66 -3.77 -11.15 -11.83
CA ALA A 66 -2.54 -10.47 -12.25
C ALA A 66 -1.30 -11.30 -11.90
N ILE A 67 -1.22 -11.84 -10.67
CA ILE A 67 -0.08 -12.67 -10.28
C ILE A 67 -0.04 -13.98 -11.08
N LYS A 68 -1.18 -14.62 -11.36
CA LYS A 68 -1.25 -15.79 -12.25
C LYS A 68 -0.69 -15.48 -13.64
N LYS A 69 -1.05 -14.32 -14.21
CA LYS A 69 -0.56 -13.88 -15.52
C LYS A 69 0.95 -13.65 -15.51
N ILE A 70 1.49 -13.03 -14.47
CA ILE A 70 2.94 -12.82 -14.32
C ILE A 70 3.66 -14.17 -14.19
N LYS A 71 3.16 -15.07 -13.33
CA LYS A 71 3.71 -16.42 -13.15
C LYS A 71 3.81 -17.18 -14.47
N SER A 72 2.71 -17.22 -15.25
CA SER A 72 2.68 -17.94 -16.55
C SER A 72 3.70 -17.36 -17.54
N ARG A 73 3.85 -16.04 -17.60
CA ARG A 73 4.75 -15.37 -18.56
C ARG A 73 6.23 -15.50 -18.19
N LEU A 74 6.56 -15.60 -16.90
CA LEU A 74 7.95 -15.68 -16.46
C LEU A 74 8.47 -17.10 -16.31
N LYS A 75 7.59 -18.11 -16.30
CA LYS A 75 7.98 -19.52 -16.31
C LYS A 75 8.92 -19.84 -17.48
N GLU A 76 8.60 -19.33 -18.67
CA GLU A 76 9.43 -19.48 -19.89
C GLU A 76 10.83 -18.88 -19.74
N ASN A 77 11.01 -17.87 -18.90
CA ASN A 77 12.29 -17.18 -18.67
C ASN A 77 13.08 -17.72 -17.47
N ARG A 78 12.69 -18.88 -16.92
CA ARG A 78 13.33 -19.53 -15.76
C ARG A 78 13.33 -18.68 -14.48
N PHE A 79 12.39 -17.71 -14.36
CA PHE A 79 12.16 -16.98 -13.11
C PHE A 79 11.09 -17.66 -12.29
N ASN A 80 11.35 -17.79 -11.00
CA ASN A 80 10.39 -18.29 -10.03
C ASN A 80 9.66 -17.10 -9.38
N VAL A 81 8.38 -16.97 -9.64
CA VAL A 81 7.54 -15.86 -9.12
C VAL A 81 6.74 -16.38 -7.94
N LEU A 82 6.93 -15.75 -6.81
CA LEU A 82 6.30 -16.08 -5.54
C LEU A 82 5.42 -14.92 -5.05
N GLU A 83 4.40 -15.26 -4.29
CA GLU A 83 3.57 -14.33 -3.54
C GLU A 83 3.87 -14.48 -2.04
N ILE A 84 3.87 -13.39 -1.28
CA ILE A 84 4.31 -13.43 0.13
C ILE A 84 3.51 -14.41 1.00
N LYS A 85 2.23 -14.66 0.69
CA LYS A 85 1.41 -15.65 1.42
C LYS A 85 1.78 -17.11 1.11
N GLU A 86 2.54 -17.36 0.05
CA GLU A 86 3.07 -18.70 -0.27
C GLU A 86 4.27 -19.06 0.63
N LEU A 87 4.79 -18.07 1.36
CA LEU A 87 5.92 -18.23 2.26
C LEU A 87 5.47 -18.29 3.72
N ASN A 88 6.30 -18.85 4.59
CA ASN A 88 5.99 -18.94 6.02
C ASN A 88 6.19 -17.57 6.73
N ILE A 89 5.31 -16.62 6.44
CA ILE A 89 5.33 -15.27 7.03
C ILE A 89 5.19 -15.24 8.55
N LYS A 90 4.69 -16.35 9.16
CA LYS A 90 4.58 -16.47 10.62
C LYS A 90 5.94 -16.40 11.32
N LYS A 91 7.03 -16.75 10.62
CA LYS A 91 8.41 -16.57 11.13
C LYS A 91 8.76 -15.10 11.30
N LEU A 92 8.16 -14.18 10.54
CA LEU A 92 8.47 -12.76 10.54
C LEU A 92 7.57 -11.94 11.45
N ILE A 93 6.27 -12.25 11.47
CA ILE A 93 5.29 -11.52 12.28
C ILE A 93 4.20 -12.46 12.78
N LYS A 94 3.86 -12.35 14.06
CA LYS A 94 2.66 -13.00 14.60
C LYS A 94 1.42 -12.20 14.18
N ILE A 95 0.48 -12.88 13.53
CA ILE A 95 -0.77 -12.30 13.06
C ILE A 95 -1.90 -12.81 13.95
N ASN A 96 -2.53 -11.91 14.69
CA ASN A 96 -3.56 -12.22 15.69
C ASN A 96 -4.93 -11.74 15.19
N ILE A 97 -5.48 -12.43 14.18
CA ILE A 97 -6.81 -12.21 13.62
C ILE A 97 -7.50 -13.57 13.38
N LYS A 98 -8.82 -13.56 13.23
CA LYS A 98 -9.62 -14.79 13.05
C LYS A 98 -9.26 -15.55 11.78
N ASN A 99 -9.09 -14.87 10.65
CA ASN A 99 -8.80 -15.50 9.36
C ASN A 99 -7.72 -14.74 8.59
N ILE A 100 -6.50 -15.31 8.59
CA ILE A 100 -5.34 -14.73 7.92
C ILE A 100 -5.50 -14.67 6.38
N ASN A 101 -6.29 -15.57 5.78
CA ASN A 101 -6.48 -15.61 4.34
C ASN A 101 -7.23 -14.37 3.81
N GLN A 102 -8.03 -13.73 4.66
CA GLN A 102 -8.74 -12.49 4.33
C GLN A 102 -7.87 -11.23 4.43
N LEU A 103 -6.66 -11.34 5.01
CA LEU A 103 -5.76 -10.20 5.11
C LEU A 103 -5.04 -9.97 3.77
N GLY A 104 -5.10 -8.75 3.25
CA GLY A 104 -4.38 -8.36 2.03
C GLY A 104 -2.86 -8.52 2.21
N SER A 105 -2.19 -8.94 1.15
CA SER A 105 -0.74 -9.13 1.15
C SER A 105 0.03 -7.84 1.38
N ASP A 106 -0.48 -6.73 0.87
CA ASP A 106 0.01 -5.37 1.11
C ASP A 106 0.00 -5.01 2.60
N ARG A 107 -1.08 -5.33 3.29
CA ARG A 107 -1.24 -5.10 4.74
C ARG A 107 -0.29 -5.98 5.56
N ILE A 108 -0.06 -7.22 5.12
CA ILE A 108 0.96 -8.10 5.71
C ILE A 108 2.35 -7.48 5.54
N ALA A 109 2.71 -7.07 4.33
CA ALA A 109 4.00 -6.45 4.05
C ALA A 109 4.21 -5.16 4.86
N ASN A 110 3.21 -4.27 4.91
CA ASN A 110 3.22 -3.06 5.73
C ASN A 110 3.50 -3.39 7.20
N SER A 111 2.83 -4.40 7.73
CA SER A 111 2.94 -4.80 9.13
C SER A 111 4.29 -5.43 9.47
N ILE A 112 4.86 -6.22 8.56
CA ILE A 112 6.21 -6.79 8.72
C ILE A 112 7.26 -5.67 8.82
N GLU A 113 7.16 -4.64 7.98
CA GLU A 113 8.06 -3.49 8.08
C GLU A 113 7.75 -2.62 9.30
N GLY A 114 6.47 -2.43 9.62
CA GLY A 114 6.02 -1.68 10.80
C GLY A 114 6.41 -2.29 12.14
N LYS A 115 6.63 -3.61 12.20
CA LYS A 115 7.02 -4.35 13.42
C LYS A 115 8.25 -3.75 14.12
N LYS A 116 9.18 -3.15 13.39
CA LYS A 116 10.38 -2.50 13.95
C LYS A 116 10.05 -1.38 14.94
N PHE A 117 8.87 -0.79 14.88
CA PHE A 117 8.43 0.26 15.80
C PHE A 117 7.74 -0.30 17.05
N TYR A 118 7.59 -1.61 17.18
CA TYR A 118 6.93 -2.33 18.26
C TYR A 118 5.43 -2.01 18.38
N ASN A 119 5.05 -0.72 18.44
CA ASN A 119 3.67 -0.24 18.36
C ASN A 119 3.57 0.78 17.22
N CYS A 120 2.75 0.50 16.21
CA CYS A 120 2.48 1.48 15.15
C CYS A 120 1.10 1.29 14.56
N LEU A 121 0.62 2.37 13.98
CA LEU A 121 -0.57 2.45 13.14
C LEU A 121 -0.10 2.86 11.74
N ILE A 122 -0.32 2.02 10.75
CA ILE A 122 0.02 2.31 9.37
C ILE A 122 -1.26 2.69 8.64
N ILE A 123 -1.28 3.87 8.04
CA ILE A 123 -2.43 4.38 7.27
C ILE A 123 -2.01 4.44 5.81
N ASP A 124 -2.66 3.63 4.99
CA ASP A 124 -2.41 3.58 3.55
C ASP A 124 -3.58 4.23 2.80
N PHE A 125 -3.29 5.30 2.08
CA PHE A 125 -4.23 6.03 1.24
C PHE A 125 -4.22 5.49 -0.20
N GLY A 126 -4.68 4.26 -0.36
CA GLY A 126 -4.77 3.55 -1.62
C GLY A 126 -6.17 3.59 -2.26
N THR A 127 -6.55 2.51 -2.95
CA THR A 127 -7.92 2.31 -3.50
C THR A 127 -8.97 2.29 -2.39
N ALA A 128 -8.65 1.69 -1.24
CA ALA A 128 -9.27 1.89 0.05
C ALA A 128 -8.30 2.66 0.96
N THR A 129 -8.81 3.29 2.01
CA THR A 129 -7.98 3.82 3.10
C THR A 129 -7.92 2.75 4.18
N THR A 130 -6.73 2.13 4.37
CA THR A 130 -6.56 1.08 5.38
C THR A 130 -5.77 1.57 6.58
N PHE A 131 -6.12 1.03 7.74
CA PHE A 131 -5.47 1.29 9.02
C PHE A 131 -4.97 -0.04 9.56
N ASP A 132 -3.66 -0.29 9.52
CA ASP A 132 -3.04 -1.51 9.99
C ASP A 132 -2.43 -1.32 11.36
N ILE A 133 -2.82 -2.19 12.30
CA ILE A 133 -2.48 -2.05 13.71
C ILE A 133 -1.43 -3.08 14.09
N VAL A 134 -0.22 -2.60 14.40
CA VAL A 134 0.85 -3.41 14.99
C VAL A 134 0.97 -3.03 16.46
N ARG A 135 0.79 -4.01 17.36
CA ARG A 135 0.91 -3.83 18.81
C ARG A 135 1.79 -4.91 19.40
N LYS A 136 2.78 -4.51 20.22
CA LYS A 136 3.79 -5.41 20.80
C LYS A 136 4.44 -6.30 19.72
N GLY A 137 4.76 -5.69 18.57
CA GLY A 137 5.37 -6.37 17.43
C GLY A 137 4.49 -7.41 16.71
N LYS A 138 3.18 -7.43 16.98
CA LYS A 138 2.19 -8.35 16.39
C LYS A 138 1.17 -7.55 15.58
N TYR A 139 0.75 -8.08 14.45
CA TYR A 139 -0.44 -7.57 13.76
C TYR A 139 -1.70 -7.98 14.54
N VAL A 140 -2.49 -7.02 14.96
CA VAL A 140 -3.65 -7.29 15.82
C VAL A 140 -5.00 -6.95 15.17
N GLY A 141 -4.98 -6.49 13.94
CA GLY A 141 -6.18 -6.13 13.18
C GLY A 141 -6.04 -4.80 12.44
N GLY A 142 -7.14 -4.27 11.98
CA GLY A 142 -7.16 -2.98 11.31
C GLY A 142 -8.56 -2.52 10.95
N VAL A 143 -8.62 -1.33 10.34
CA VAL A 143 -9.85 -0.72 9.83
C VAL A 143 -9.70 -0.52 8.33
N ILE A 144 -10.80 -0.63 7.60
CA ILE A 144 -10.87 -0.32 6.17
C ILE A 144 -11.96 0.73 6.01
N ALA A 145 -11.58 1.86 5.41
CA ALA A 145 -12.47 2.96 5.07
C ALA A 145 -12.46 3.21 3.56
N PRO A 146 -13.42 3.95 3.03
CA PRO A 146 -13.42 4.31 1.62
C PRO A 146 -12.11 5.02 1.21
N GLY A 147 -11.60 4.70 0.01
CA GLY A 147 -10.43 5.39 -0.53
C GLY A 147 -10.82 6.74 -1.11
N VAL A 148 -10.01 7.76 -0.89
CA VAL A 148 -10.29 9.14 -1.29
C VAL A 148 -10.61 9.25 -2.78
N LYS A 149 -9.70 8.76 -3.64
CA LYS A 149 -9.89 8.80 -5.09
C LYS A 149 -11.10 8.01 -5.56
N SER A 150 -11.35 6.86 -4.95
CA SER A 150 -12.51 6.02 -5.27
C SER A 150 -13.82 6.71 -4.89
N SER A 151 -13.88 7.38 -3.73
CA SER A 151 -15.06 8.12 -3.28
C SER A 151 -15.35 9.32 -4.18
N ILE A 152 -14.32 10.10 -4.56
CA ILE A 152 -14.48 11.22 -5.51
C ILE A 152 -15.03 10.70 -6.84
N LYS A 153 -14.44 9.62 -7.37
CA LYS A 153 -14.87 9.04 -8.63
C LYS A 153 -16.31 8.53 -8.57
N ASN A 154 -16.65 7.79 -7.51
CA ASN A 154 -18.00 7.25 -7.34
C ASN A 154 -19.03 8.37 -7.24
N LEU A 155 -18.77 9.42 -6.47
CA LEU A 155 -19.67 10.57 -6.34
C LEU A 155 -19.91 11.25 -7.70
N SER A 156 -18.84 11.51 -8.47
CA SER A 156 -18.95 12.08 -9.81
C SER A 156 -19.68 11.17 -10.79
N GLN A 157 -19.52 9.85 -10.71
CA GLN A 157 -20.21 8.89 -11.59
C GLN A 157 -21.69 8.65 -11.22
N SER A 158 -22.05 8.87 -9.95
CA SER A 158 -23.42 8.64 -9.44
C SER A 158 -24.29 9.88 -9.51
N THR A 159 -23.78 11.00 -10.01
CA THR A 159 -24.50 12.29 -10.07
C THR A 159 -24.30 12.93 -11.43
N ALA A 160 -25.38 13.58 -11.94
CA ALA A 160 -25.35 14.21 -13.27
C ALA A 160 -24.50 15.50 -13.31
N LEU A 161 -24.42 16.24 -12.20
CA LEU A 161 -23.87 17.60 -12.17
C LEU A 161 -22.57 17.76 -11.40
N LEU A 162 -22.15 16.73 -10.62
CA LEU A 162 -20.94 16.85 -9.84
C LEU A 162 -19.70 16.43 -10.66
N PRO A 163 -18.77 17.35 -10.92
CA PRO A 163 -17.62 17.05 -11.76
C PRO A 163 -16.57 16.20 -11.01
N LEU A 164 -15.78 15.47 -11.78
CA LEU A 164 -14.54 14.90 -11.26
C LEU A 164 -13.58 16.06 -10.92
N PHE A 165 -12.91 15.99 -9.76
CA PHE A 165 -11.97 17.01 -9.31
C PHE A 165 -10.75 16.40 -8.61
N ASP A 166 -9.66 17.15 -8.59
CA ASP A 166 -8.46 16.81 -7.83
C ASP A 166 -8.54 17.44 -6.44
N LEU A 167 -8.42 16.61 -5.41
CA LEU A 167 -8.47 17.05 -4.03
C LEU A 167 -7.26 17.93 -3.70
N LYS A 168 -7.52 19.13 -3.24
CA LYS A 168 -6.51 20.10 -2.80
C LYS A 168 -6.72 20.45 -1.33
N TYR A 169 -5.62 20.58 -0.59
CA TYR A 169 -5.71 21.04 0.78
C TYR A 169 -6.14 22.50 0.80
N ASN A 170 -7.33 22.77 1.31
CA ASN A 170 -7.86 24.11 1.54
C ASN A 170 -8.47 24.15 2.95
N GLN A 171 -7.99 25.10 3.76
CA GLN A 171 -8.40 25.22 5.17
C GLN A 171 -9.48 26.28 5.41
N LYS A 172 -9.78 27.16 4.44
CA LYS A 172 -10.24 28.48 4.81
C LYS A 172 -11.75 28.69 4.89
N SER A 173 -12.57 27.93 4.17
CA SER A 173 -14.02 28.12 4.22
C SER A 173 -14.79 27.02 3.47
N TYR A 174 -16.10 26.98 3.67
CA TYR A 174 -17.01 26.28 2.76
C TYR A 174 -16.93 26.89 1.35
N GLY A 175 -17.22 26.07 0.34
CA GLY A 175 -17.12 26.47 -1.06
C GLY A 175 -18.25 27.42 -1.48
N LYS A 176 -17.94 28.38 -2.34
CA LYS A 176 -18.89 29.27 -2.99
C LYS A 176 -19.27 28.83 -4.43
N ASN A 177 -18.69 27.73 -4.88
CA ASN A 177 -19.02 27.02 -6.13
C ASN A 177 -18.92 25.51 -5.91
N THR A 178 -19.42 24.72 -6.86
CA THR A 178 -19.50 23.26 -6.75
C THR A 178 -18.16 22.60 -6.47
N LYS A 179 -17.09 23.00 -7.16
CA LYS A 179 -15.75 22.40 -6.98
C LYS A 179 -15.19 22.69 -5.59
N ASP A 180 -15.31 23.91 -5.11
CA ASP A 180 -14.83 24.29 -3.79
C ASP A 180 -15.66 23.65 -2.68
N ALA A 181 -16.98 23.53 -2.87
CA ALA A 181 -17.87 22.82 -1.95
C ALA A 181 -17.51 21.34 -1.85
N LEU A 182 -17.29 20.66 -2.99
CA LEU A 182 -16.81 19.29 -3.04
C LEU A 182 -15.45 19.13 -2.34
N ASN A 183 -14.50 20.02 -2.65
CA ASN A 183 -13.18 19.98 -2.05
C ASN A 183 -13.24 20.14 -0.52
N ALA A 184 -14.03 21.11 -0.03
CA ALA A 184 -14.22 21.33 1.41
C ALA A 184 -14.85 20.11 2.08
N GLY A 185 -15.91 19.56 1.51
CA GLY A 185 -16.59 18.36 2.03
C GLY A 185 -15.66 17.15 2.13
N PHE A 186 -14.84 16.90 1.10
CA PHE A 186 -13.87 15.81 1.12
C PHE A 186 -12.74 16.05 2.11
N VAL A 187 -12.15 17.25 2.17
CA VAL A 187 -11.07 17.54 3.11
C VAL A 187 -11.54 17.42 4.56
N TRP A 188 -12.62 18.09 4.91
CA TRP A 188 -13.15 18.07 6.29
C TRP A 188 -13.73 16.71 6.68
N GLY A 189 -14.45 16.06 5.74
CA GLY A 189 -14.99 14.72 5.97
C GLY A 189 -13.89 13.70 6.25
N TYR A 190 -12.83 13.67 5.42
CA TYR A 190 -11.69 12.77 5.66
C TYR A 190 -10.84 13.18 6.86
N GLU A 191 -10.71 14.46 7.18
CA GLU A 191 -10.07 14.91 8.42
C GLU A 191 -10.79 14.32 9.65
N GLY A 192 -12.12 14.47 9.70
CA GLY A 192 -12.94 13.91 10.77
C GLY A 192 -12.83 12.40 10.84
N LEU A 193 -12.98 11.70 9.70
CA LEU A 193 -12.88 10.25 9.58
C LEU A 193 -11.54 9.73 10.10
N ILE A 194 -10.43 10.28 9.60
CA ILE A 194 -9.09 9.80 9.91
C ILE A 194 -8.76 10.05 11.38
N ASN A 195 -8.97 11.28 11.87
CA ASN A 195 -8.65 11.63 13.27
C ASN A 195 -9.53 10.84 14.26
N ASN A 196 -10.81 10.61 13.95
CA ASN A 196 -11.70 9.81 14.80
C ASN A 196 -11.26 8.34 14.85
N ILE A 197 -10.91 7.74 13.70
CA ILE A 197 -10.40 6.35 13.65
C ILE A 197 -9.08 6.24 14.43
N ILE A 198 -8.14 7.17 14.22
CA ILE A 198 -6.88 7.20 14.99
C ILE A 198 -7.18 7.25 16.50
N ASN A 199 -8.05 8.15 16.94
CA ASN A 199 -8.40 8.30 18.34
C ASN A 199 -9.02 7.02 18.92
N LYS A 200 -9.98 6.40 18.23
CA LYS A 200 -10.61 5.13 18.67
C LYS A 200 -9.60 3.99 18.79
N ILE A 201 -8.66 3.87 17.83
CA ILE A 201 -7.63 2.82 17.85
C ILE A 201 -6.65 3.07 19.00
N THR A 202 -6.25 4.32 19.21
CA THR A 202 -5.13 4.68 20.09
C THR A 202 -5.54 5.07 21.49
N LEU A 203 -6.84 5.09 21.80
CA LEU A 203 -7.40 5.53 23.09
C LEU A 203 -6.71 4.88 24.30
N LYS A 204 -6.37 3.60 24.19
CA LYS A 204 -5.74 2.81 25.27
C LYS A 204 -4.21 2.70 25.14
N TRP A 205 -3.55 3.46 24.25
CA TRP A 205 -2.13 3.24 23.93
C TRP A 205 -1.15 4.19 24.64
N LYS A 206 -1.62 5.07 25.52
CA LYS A 206 -0.78 6.00 26.31
C LYS A 206 0.31 6.69 25.47
N ASN A 207 0.00 7.12 24.24
CA ASN A 207 0.91 7.82 23.30
C ASN A 207 2.20 7.06 22.89
N ASN A 208 2.37 5.80 23.25
CA ASN A 208 3.55 5.01 22.88
C ASN A 208 3.36 4.25 21.58
N TYR A 209 3.21 4.98 20.45
CA TYR A 209 3.07 4.42 19.11
C TYR A 209 3.52 5.40 18.03
N LYS A 210 3.84 4.86 16.86
CA LYS A 210 4.14 5.65 15.65
C LYS A 210 2.96 5.59 14.70
N ILE A 211 2.63 6.71 14.07
CA ILE A 211 1.68 6.75 12.94
C ILE A 211 2.49 6.90 11.67
N ILE A 212 2.32 5.95 10.75
CA ILE A 212 3.04 5.90 9.47
C ILE A 212 2.02 6.07 8.37
N LEU A 213 2.26 7.04 7.49
CA LEU A 213 1.40 7.32 6.34
C LEU A 213 2.08 6.83 5.07
N THR A 214 1.30 6.19 4.20
CA THR A 214 1.71 5.79 2.86
C THR A 214 0.57 6.00 1.86
N GLY A 215 0.81 5.72 0.58
CA GLY A 215 -0.18 5.91 -0.47
C GLY A 215 -0.26 7.33 -1.03
N GLY A 216 -1.11 7.51 -2.04
CA GLY A 216 -1.12 8.71 -2.87
C GLY A 216 -1.48 10.01 -2.16
N TYR A 217 -2.31 9.95 -1.12
CA TYR A 217 -2.76 11.12 -0.36
C TYR A 217 -2.02 11.32 0.97
N ALA A 218 -0.97 10.56 1.27
CA ALA A 218 -0.23 10.67 2.53
C ALA A 218 0.29 12.10 2.80
N ASN A 219 0.84 12.77 1.78
CA ASN A 219 1.35 14.15 1.91
C ASN A 219 0.24 15.17 2.20
N LEU A 220 -0.94 15.00 1.60
CA LEU A 220 -2.07 15.88 1.82
C LEU A 220 -2.59 15.71 3.25
N PHE A 221 -2.87 14.46 3.65
CA PHE A 221 -3.47 14.19 4.95
C PHE A 221 -2.49 14.32 6.14
N LYS A 222 -1.17 14.29 5.91
CA LYS A 222 -0.21 14.65 6.95
C LYS A 222 -0.50 16.02 7.56
N LYS A 223 -1.01 16.96 6.76
CA LYS A 223 -1.26 18.35 7.20
C LYS A 223 -2.46 18.49 8.14
N ILE A 224 -3.39 17.52 8.13
CA ILE A 224 -4.65 17.57 8.88
C ILE A 224 -4.74 16.53 10.00
N ILE A 225 -3.79 15.61 10.06
CA ILE A 225 -3.72 14.66 11.16
C ILE A 225 -3.12 15.35 12.37
N LYS A 226 -3.89 15.41 13.47
CA LYS A 226 -3.56 16.12 14.72
C LYS A 226 -2.45 15.45 15.54
N ARG A 227 -1.89 14.35 15.09
CA ARG A 227 -0.84 13.56 15.76
C ARG A 227 0.45 13.58 14.96
N LYS A 228 1.58 13.38 15.63
CA LYS A 228 2.88 13.26 14.95
C LYS A 228 2.89 12.05 14.03
N THR A 229 3.19 12.27 12.76
CA THR A 229 3.19 11.23 11.72
C THR A 229 4.52 11.15 10.98
N ILE A 230 4.81 9.98 10.42
CA ILE A 230 5.97 9.72 9.54
C ILE A 230 5.41 9.31 8.17
N ILE A 231 5.95 9.86 7.09
CA ILE A 231 5.61 9.39 5.74
C ILE A 231 6.65 8.36 5.31
N ASP A 232 6.20 7.18 4.89
CA ASP A 232 7.04 6.16 4.24
C ASP A 232 6.32 5.59 3.00
N GLN A 233 6.58 6.18 1.84
CA GLN A 233 6.02 5.76 0.55
C GLN A 233 6.55 4.40 0.07
N ASN A 234 7.51 3.84 0.77
CA ASN A 234 8.15 2.59 0.40
C ASN A 234 7.85 1.45 1.39
N ILE A 235 6.98 1.67 2.38
CA ILE A 235 6.77 0.71 3.48
C ILE A 235 6.39 -0.68 2.97
N THR A 236 5.48 -0.78 1.99
CA THR A 236 5.07 -2.06 1.38
C THR A 236 6.26 -2.75 0.71
N ILE A 237 6.99 -2.04 -0.14
CA ILE A 237 8.18 -2.57 -0.84
C ILE A 237 9.27 -2.98 0.16
N LYS A 238 9.47 -2.21 1.24
CA LYS A 238 10.41 -2.57 2.32
C LYS A 238 9.95 -3.85 3.03
N GLY A 239 8.65 -4.00 3.29
CA GLY A 239 8.09 -5.21 3.87
C GLY A 239 8.31 -6.44 2.98
N VAL A 240 7.97 -6.34 1.69
CA VAL A 240 8.22 -7.42 0.71
C VAL A 240 9.71 -7.73 0.61
N SER A 241 10.57 -6.70 0.59
CA SER A 241 12.03 -6.87 0.57
C SER A 241 12.55 -7.60 1.82
N ARG A 242 11.98 -7.33 2.99
CA ARG A 242 12.30 -8.04 4.24
C ARG A 242 11.90 -9.51 4.16
N VAL A 243 10.67 -9.79 3.70
CA VAL A 243 10.22 -11.18 3.46
C VAL A 243 11.19 -11.91 2.54
N TYR A 244 11.57 -11.27 1.42
CA TYR A 244 12.52 -11.83 0.47
C TYR A 244 13.86 -12.21 1.13
N ARG A 245 14.44 -11.32 1.92
CA ARG A 245 15.76 -11.53 2.53
C ARG A 245 15.78 -12.55 3.66
N GLU A 246 14.68 -12.66 4.38
CA GLU A 246 14.61 -13.52 5.58
C GLU A 246 14.05 -14.91 5.26
N LEU A 247 13.38 -15.11 4.10
CA LEU A 247 12.76 -16.39 3.75
C LEU A 247 13.23 -17.00 2.41
N LEU A 248 14.01 -16.25 1.55
CA LEU A 248 14.53 -16.67 0.25
C LEU A 248 16.03 -16.42 0.12
#